data_28bb6a095600764bb20fc51984c96572
#
_entry.id   28bb6a095600764bb20fc51984c96572
#
_cell.length_a   1.000
_cell.length_b   1.000
_cell.length_c   1.000
_cell.angle_alpha   90.00
_cell.angle_beta   90.00
_cell.angle_gamma   90.00
#
_symmetry.space_group_name_H-M   'P 1'
#
loop_
_entity.id
_entity.type
_entity.pdbx_description
1 polymer ?
#
loop_
_entity_poly.entity_id
_entity_poly.type
_entity_poly.pdbx_seq_one_letter_code
_entity_poly.pdbx_strand_id
1 'polypeptide(L)'
;MKKIDISKIALIFIFLVFLLVCIFLAFNIKMGVSPDSYYHLRVSQAYSTTLGIPQNTPQTYQWRDITRIPYLYFWINGRILNINNGVINEVVLLRIINVIYSLGTVYVMYLLSKEIFKDKWKRVLPVFFLTHTLMFVFLSSSINYDNLANLLSTLSIYFFVKFVKKGINLKYLLLMLLSLCIGALTKSTVLPVALILVILSAVEIAKRKDEVKKIKAGKELLLLIPIAIFVFLNLSLYGGNLLKYKTLEPSCTQILTHEQCLENGVYYRNKVDYNSTSINGPLDVFNMIIEGERIGPARYFFRWFPNLMSKIFGIMGDSSLYLPYYLVALFILFFLTGAILIISNKRKLTKIDKYLLTILLFYTAILFFTQNYPMYLTYNQYYLGLQGRYIFPVISIIYILLTKSFFFIKNKKLRNIVLISFSILLIYSCNIYLFLNLPDSWLK
;
A
#
# COMPACT_ATOMS: atom_id res chain seq x y z
N MET A 1 34.76 24.76 11.11
CA MET A 1 33.30 24.76 10.76
C MET A 1 32.90 23.39 10.21
N LYS A 2 31.95 22.69 10.84
CA LYS A 2 31.40 21.44 10.26
C LYS A 2 30.74 21.76 8.92
N LYS A 3 31.22 21.15 7.83
CA LYS A 3 30.65 21.30 6.50
C LYS A 3 29.17 20.90 6.54
N ILE A 4 28.27 21.84 6.23
CA ILE A 4 26.82 21.63 6.25
C ILE A 4 26.48 20.52 5.22
N ASP A 5 25.79 19.49 5.67
CA ASP A 5 25.38 18.37 4.81
C ASP A 5 24.11 18.75 4.03
N ILE A 6 24.31 19.27 2.82
CA ILE A 6 23.23 19.75 1.93
C ILE A 6 22.17 18.64 1.69
N SER A 7 22.57 17.36 1.68
CA SER A 7 21.59 16.25 1.50
C SER A 7 20.63 16.11 2.68
N LYS A 8 21.05 16.46 3.90
CA LYS A 8 20.18 16.51 5.08
C LYS A 8 19.20 17.69 5.02
N ILE A 9 19.68 18.85 4.57
CA ILE A 9 18.81 20.02 4.37
C ILE A 9 17.73 19.70 3.34
N ALA A 10 18.12 19.11 2.19
CA ALA A 10 17.19 18.69 1.16
C ALA A 10 16.15 17.68 1.70
N LEU A 11 16.60 16.71 2.52
CA LEU A 11 15.69 15.75 3.13
C LEU A 11 14.69 16.41 4.07
N ILE A 12 15.15 17.32 4.96
CA ILE A 12 14.27 18.07 5.87
C ILE A 12 13.27 18.91 5.08
N PHE A 13 13.72 19.59 4.02
CA PHE A 13 12.85 20.37 3.16
C PHE A 13 11.76 19.52 2.49
N ILE A 14 12.11 18.33 1.97
CA ILE A 14 11.14 17.38 1.39
C ILE A 14 10.09 16.96 2.44
N PHE A 15 10.52 16.64 3.66
CA PHE A 15 9.59 16.31 4.75
C PHE A 15 8.66 17.46 5.10
N LEU A 16 9.18 18.69 5.16
CA LEU A 16 8.39 19.88 5.47
C LEU A 16 7.36 20.18 4.38
N VAL A 17 7.75 20.14 3.11
CA VAL A 17 6.83 20.34 1.97
C VAL A 17 5.73 19.28 2.00
N PHE A 18 6.09 18.00 2.15
CA PHE A 18 5.12 16.91 2.25
C PHE A 18 4.16 17.13 3.42
N LEU A 19 4.67 17.45 4.61
CA LEU A 19 3.86 17.71 5.79
C LEU A 19 2.88 18.87 5.55
N LEU A 20 3.36 20.01 5.03
CA LEU A 20 2.52 21.18 4.78
C LEU A 20 1.39 20.88 3.79
N VAL A 21 1.68 20.18 2.69
CA VAL A 21 0.66 19.78 1.72
C VAL A 21 -0.36 18.82 2.34
N CYS A 22 0.11 17.82 3.10
CA CYS A 22 -0.80 16.89 3.78
C CYS A 22 -1.68 17.58 4.82
N ILE A 23 -1.13 18.52 5.61
CA ILE A 23 -1.89 19.31 6.58
C ILE A 23 -2.92 20.19 5.86
N PHE A 24 -2.54 20.91 4.80
CA PHE A 24 -3.46 21.69 4.00
C PHE A 24 -4.65 20.83 3.51
N LEU A 25 -4.39 19.68 2.91
CA LEU A 25 -5.44 18.78 2.43
C LEU A 25 -6.29 18.21 3.58
N ALA A 26 -5.66 17.85 4.72
CA ALA A 26 -6.37 17.31 5.87
C ALA A 26 -7.41 18.28 6.45
N PHE A 27 -7.14 19.58 6.42
CA PHE A 27 -8.05 20.60 6.94
C PHE A 27 -9.11 21.02 5.91
N ASN A 28 -8.74 21.12 4.64
CA ASN A 28 -9.57 21.79 3.63
C ASN A 28 -10.41 20.84 2.76
N ILE A 29 -10.06 19.56 2.60
CA ILE A 29 -10.83 18.64 1.76
C ILE A 29 -12.10 18.19 2.48
N LYS A 30 -13.24 18.25 1.79
CA LYS A 30 -14.54 17.71 2.27
C LYS A 30 -14.46 16.20 2.54
N MET A 31 -15.29 15.74 3.46
CA MET A 31 -15.57 14.30 3.58
C MET A 31 -16.29 13.81 2.32
N GLY A 32 -16.04 12.53 1.93
CA GLY A 32 -16.64 11.96 0.74
C GLY A 32 -15.88 12.24 -0.56
N VAL A 33 -14.77 12.98 -0.52
CA VAL A 33 -13.87 13.15 -1.68
C VAL A 33 -12.81 12.05 -1.66
N SER A 34 -12.24 11.83 -0.49
CA SER A 34 -11.18 10.81 -0.32
C SER A 34 -11.77 9.39 -0.36
N PRO A 35 -11.00 8.41 -0.86
CA PRO A 35 -11.51 7.05 -1.04
C PRO A 35 -11.97 6.43 0.28
N ASP A 36 -13.19 5.93 0.30
CA ASP A 36 -13.80 5.21 1.42
C ASP A 36 -13.78 5.98 2.77
N SER A 37 -13.65 7.32 2.74
CA SER A 37 -13.42 8.12 3.95
C SER A 37 -14.59 8.04 4.95
N TYR A 38 -15.83 8.03 4.47
CA TYR A 38 -17.02 7.81 5.31
C TYR A 38 -17.01 6.42 5.94
N TYR A 39 -16.70 5.38 5.16
CA TYR A 39 -16.57 4.02 5.66
C TYR A 39 -15.56 3.96 6.82
N HIS A 40 -14.36 4.49 6.61
CA HIS A 40 -13.31 4.45 7.65
C HIS A 40 -13.69 5.22 8.91
N LEU A 41 -14.34 6.38 8.78
CA LEU A 41 -14.81 7.15 9.92
C LEU A 41 -15.89 6.39 10.69
N ARG A 42 -16.96 5.94 10.01
CA ARG A 42 -18.12 5.32 10.66
C ARG A 42 -17.77 3.98 11.32
N VAL A 43 -16.94 3.17 10.65
CA VAL A 43 -16.45 1.93 11.28
C VAL A 43 -15.59 2.26 12.50
N SER A 44 -14.72 3.29 12.44
CA SER A 44 -13.94 3.72 13.62
C SER A 44 -14.85 4.18 14.77
N GLN A 45 -15.92 4.90 14.47
CA GLN A 45 -16.93 5.29 15.46
C GLN A 45 -17.66 4.06 16.05
N ALA A 46 -18.02 3.05 15.23
CA ALA A 46 -18.59 1.81 15.76
C ALA A 46 -17.62 1.09 16.72
N TYR A 47 -16.31 1.08 16.39
CA TYR A 47 -15.28 0.52 17.28
C TYR A 47 -15.01 1.38 18.53
N SER A 48 -15.46 2.63 18.59
CA SER A 48 -15.36 3.45 19.81
C SER A 48 -16.37 3.06 20.88
N THR A 49 -17.50 2.44 20.51
CA THR A 49 -18.57 2.08 21.43
C THR A 49 -18.27 0.82 22.27
N THR A 50 -17.28 0.01 21.88
CA THR A 50 -16.91 -1.24 22.60
C THR A 50 -15.40 -1.43 22.65
N LEU A 51 -14.91 -2.18 23.64
CA LEU A 51 -13.51 -2.60 23.69
C LEU A 51 -13.21 -3.78 22.74
N GLY A 52 -14.20 -4.60 22.45
CA GLY A 52 -14.11 -5.74 21.54
C GLY A 52 -14.43 -5.38 20.09
N ILE A 53 -14.79 -6.41 19.33
CA ILE A 53 -15.33 -6.27 17.97
C ILE A 53 -16.82 -5.90 18.09
N PRO A 54 -17.28 -4.77 17.52
CA PRO A 54 -18.69 -4.39 17.57
C PRO A 54 -19.56 -5.37 16.78
N GLN A 55 -20.83 -5.42 17.08
CA GLN A 55 -21.81 -6.20 16.33
C GLN A 55 -22.27 -5.42 15.08
N ASN A 56 -22.69 -6.16 14.06
CA ASN A 56 -23.42 -5.57 12.95
C ASN A 56 -24.81 -5.12 13.43
N THR A 57 -25.22 -3.93 13.03
CA THR A 57 -26.52 -3.32 13.33
C THR A 57 -27.11 -2.71 12.06
N PRO A 58 -28.41 -2.37 12.00
CA PRO A 58 -28.98 -1.68 10.85
C PRO A 58 -28.19 -0.43 10.42
N GLN A 59 -27.60 0.31 11.36
CA GLN A 59 -26.78 1.49 11.06
C GLN A 59 -25.42 1.14 10.42
N THR A 60 -24.95 -0.11 10.55
CA THR A 60 -23.65 -0.53 9.99
C THR A 60 -23.78 -1.26 8.65
N TYR A 61 -24.97 -1.73 8.22
CA TYR A 61 -25.14 -2.52 7.00
C TYR A 61 -24.67 -1.75 5.75
N GLN A 62 -24.91 -0.44 5.69
CA GLN A 62 -24.40 0.40 4.62
C GLN A 62 -22.85 0.39 4.49
N TRP A 63 -22.13 -0.01 5.52
CA TRP A 63 -20.67 -0.16 5.57
C TRP A 63 -20.21 -1.60 5.38
N ARG A 64 -21.09 -2.52 5.03
CA ARG A 64 -20.92 -3.97 5.00
C ARG A 64 -20.75 -4.57 6.40
N ASP A 65 -20.30 -5.83 6.41
CA ASP A 65 -19.85 -6.46 7.65
C ASP A 65 -18.64 -5.72 8.24
N ILE A 66 -18.72 -5.42 9.53
CA ILE A 66 -17.63 -4.78 10.30
C ILE A 66 -17.00 -5.74 11.32
N THR A 67 -17.44 -6.99 11.36
CA THR A 67 -17.05 -7.98 12.39
C THR A 67 -15.96 -8.94 11.93
N ARG A 68 -15.86 -9.22 10.61
CA ARG A 68 -14.97 -10.21 10.01
C ARG A 68 -13.92 -9.61 9.08
N ILE A 69 -13.60 -8.35 9.28
CA ILE A 69 -12.60 -7.56 8.54
C ILE A 69 -11.33 -7.37 9.38
N PRO A 70 -10.19 -7.04 8.75
CA PRO A 70 -9.03 -6.54 9.48
C PRO A 70 -9.39 -5.29 10.27
N TYR A 71 -9.35 -5.39 11.58
CA TYR A 71 -10.00 -4.42 12.47
C TYR A 71 -9.05 -3.49 13.23
N LEU A 72 -7.75 -3.76 13.23
CA LEU A 72 -6.82 -3.08 14.12
C LEU A 72 -6.78 -1.56 13.90
N TYR A 73 -6.82 -1.10 12.65
CA TYR A 73 -6.88 0.33 12.33
C TYR A 73 -8.13 0.99 12.95
N PHE A 74 -9.29 0.35 12.82
CA PHE A 74 -10.55 0.86 13.34
C PHE A 74 -10.56 0.84 14.87
N TRP A 75 -10.00 -0.20 15.46
CA TRP A 75 -9.88 -0.32 16.91
C TRP A 75 -9.00 0.79 17.50
N ILE A 76 -7.82 1.04 16.89
CA ILE A 76 -6.91 2.13 17.31
C ILE A 76 -7.64 3.47 17.20
N ASN A 77 -8.27 3.75 16.06
CA ASN A 77 -9.00 5.01 15.85
C ASN A 77 -10.17 5.15 16.84
N GLY A 78 -10.90 4.07 17.14
CA GLY A 78 -11.94 4.08 18.14
C GLY A 78 -11.43 4.47 19.54
N ARG A 79 -10.24 3.96 19.93
CA ARG A 79 -9.60 4.36 21.22
C ARG A 79 -9.16 5.84 21.19
N ILE A 80 -8.64 6.30 20.07
CA ILE A 80 -8.27 7.72 19.90
C ILE A 80 -9.50 8.63 20.01
N LEU A 81 -10.62 8.26 19.38
CA LEU A 81 -11.88 9.00 19.49
C LEU A 81 -12.39 9.04 20.95
N ASN A 82 -12.29 7.96 21.71
CA ASN A 82 -12.67 7.93 23.12
C ASN A 82 -11.79 8.86 23.97
N ILE A 83 -10.47 8.90 23.73
CA ILE A 83 -9.55 9.78 24.44
C ILE A 83 -9.83 11.25 24.09
N ASN A 84 -10.18 11.52 22.83
CA ASN A 84 -10.50 12.86 22.34
C ASN A 84 -11.72 13.48 23.05
N ASN A 85 -12.68 12.68 23.39
CA ASN A 85 -13.92 13.10 24.08
C ASN A 85 -14.56 14.39 23.50
N GLY A 86 -14.51 14.55 22.17
CA GLY A 86 -15.08 15.69 21.45
C GLY A 86 -14.25 16.98 21.45
N VAL A 87 -13.05 17.01 22.06
CA VAL A 87 -12.19 18.21 22.14
C VAL A 87 -11.75 18.68 20.74
N ILE A 88 -11.37 17.76 19.87
CA ILE A 88 -10.97 18.04 18.49
C ILE A 88 -12.01 17.43 17.55
N ASN A 89 -12.32 18.11 16.43
CA ASN A 89 -13.18 17.53 15.40
C ASN A 89 -12.64 16.16 14.95
N GLU A 90 -13.46 15.12 15.03
CA GLU A 90 -13.08 13.72 14.79
C GLU A 90 -12.43 13.51 13.41
N VAL A 91 -12.96 14.19 12.37
CA VAL A 91 -12.43 14.09 11.00
C VAL A 91 -11.01 14.64 10.93
N VAL A 92 -10.79 15.81 11.52
CA VAL A 92 -9.47 16.46 11.56
C VAL A 92 -8.48 15.60 12.36
N LEU A 93 -8.90 15.14 13.54
CA LEU A 93 -8.08 14.31 14.41
C LEU A 93 -7.61 13.04 13.68
N LEU A 94 -8.53 12.28 13.11
CA LEU A 94 -8.19 11.03 12.42
C LEU A 94 -7.34 11.27 11.16
N ARG A 95 -7.55 12.38 10.44
CA ARG A 95 -6.68 12.77 9.32
C ARG A 95 -5.26 13.07 9.77
N ILE A 96 -5.08 13.81 10.87
CA ILE A 96 -3.75 14.07 11.43
C ILE A 96 -3.04 12.79 11.84
N ILE A 97 -3.74 11.83 12.44
CA ILE A 97 -3.19 10.49 12.75
C ILE A 97 -2.71 9.79 11.46
N ASN A 98 -3.48 9.89 10.39
CA ASN A 98 -3.08 9.32 9.10
C ASN A 98 -1.86 10.02 8.48
N VAL A 99 -1.74 11.35 8.63
CA VAL A 99 -0.53 12.09 8.26
C VAL A 99 0.69 11.58 9.04
N ILE A 100 0.55 11.28 10.34
CA ILE A 100 1.63 10.72 11.17
C ILE A 100 2.05 9.34 10.66
N TYR A 101 1.10 8.45 10.32
CA TYR A 101 1.44 7.14 9.72
C TYR A 101 2.20 7.29 8.41
N SER A 102 1.80 8.22 7.57
CA SER A 102 2.45 8.47 6.27
C SER A 102 3.83 9.10 6.43
N LEU A 103 4.02 10.02 7.38
CA LEU A 103 5.35 10.52 7.75
C LEU A 103 6.25 9.38 8.24
N GLY A 104 5.70 8.46 9.03
CA GLY A 104 6.39 7.23 9.42
C GLY A 104 6.83 6.41 8.20
N THR A 105 5.96 6.24 7.21
CA THR A 105 6.29 5.54 5.95
C THR A 105 7.44 6.22 5.21
N VAL A 106 7.39 7.54 5.06
CA VAL A 106 8.44 8.34 4.42
C VAL A 106 9.78 8.22 5.18
N TYR A 107 9.73 8.25 6.51
CA TYR A 107 10.92 8.07 7.34
C TYR A 107 11.52 6.67 7.21
N VAL A 108 10.70 5.63 7.30
CA VAL A 108 11.17 4.25 7.15
C VAL A 108 11.73 4.00 5.74
N MET A 109 11.12 4.60 4.71
CA MET A 109 11.67 4.58 3.35
C MET A 109 13.06 5.21 3.27
N TYR A 110 13.29 6.33 3.97
CA TYR A 110 14.65 6.89 4.08
C TYR A 110 15.62 5.93 4.77
N LEU A 111 15.21 5.28 5.87
CA LEU A 111 16.03 4.26 6.54
C LEU A 111 16.34 3.08 5.62
N LEU A 112 15.36 2.59 4.87
CA LEU A 112 15.53 1.53 3.88
C LEU A 112 16.49 1.96 2.77
N SER A 113 16.37 3.18 2.27
CA SER A 113 17.27 3.77 1.27
C SER A 113 18.71 3.85 1.77
N LYS A 114 18.93 4.16 3.07
CA LYS A 114 20.27 4.14 3.70
C LYS A 114 20.90 2.74 3.71
N GLU A 115 20.09 1.71 3.82
CA GLU A 115 20.61 0.35 3.75
C GLU A 115 21.06 -0.04 2.33
N ILE A 116 20.50 0.56 1.30
CA ILE A 116 20.75 0.17 -0.10
C ILE A 116 21.79 1.08 -0.77
N PHE A 117 21.74 2.38 -0.51
CA PHE A 117 22.62 3.35 -1.16
C PHE A 117 23.70 3.86 -0.20
N LYS A 118 24.99 3.82 -0.64
CA LYS A 118 26.11 4.44 0.09
C LYS A 118 26.10 5.96 -0.10
N ASP A 119 25.76 6.43 -1.30
CA ASP A 119 25.71 7.84 -1.65
C ASP A 119 24.50 8.54 -1.01
N LYS A 120 24.73 9.71 -0.41
CA LYS A 120 23.72 10.46 0.35
C LYS A 120 22.58 10.98 -0.53
N TRP A 121 22.88 11.46 -1.73
CA TRP A 121 21.86 11.96 -2.65
C TRP A 121 20.97 10.84 -3.19
N LYS A 122 21.56 9.67 -3.47
CA LYS A 122 20.78 8.49 -3.88
C LYS A 122 19.81 8.01 -2.79
N ARG A 123 20.07 8.33 -1.52
CA ARG A 123 19.16 8.01 -0.41
C ARG A 123 17.93 8.92 -0.37
N VAL A 124 18.09 10.16 -0.84
CA VAL A 124 17.03 11.18 -0.82
C VAL A 124 16.05 10.99 -1.98
N LEU A 125 16.51 10.53 -3.16
CA LEU A 125 15.69 10.41 -4.36
C LEU A 125 14.44 9.53 -4.18
N PRO A 126 14.50 8.29 -3.63
CA PRO A 126 13.30 7.49 -3.43
C PRO A 126 12.28 8.17 -2.50
N VAL A 127 12.77 8.88 -1.48
CA VAL A 127 11.92 9.65 -0.55
C VAL A 127 11.22 10.78 -1.30
N PHE A 128 11.96 11.52 -2.12
CA PHE A 128 11.42 12.57 -2.97
C PHE A 128 10.34 12.02 -3.94
N PHE A 129 10.59 10.88 -4.58
CA PHE A 129 9.62 10.27 -5.49
C PHE A 129 8.32 9.88 -4.77
N LEU A 130 8.41 9.30 -3.57
CA LEU A 130 7.24 8.92 -2.77
C LEU A 130 6.43 10.15 -2.34
N THR A 131 7.11 11.18 -1.81
CA THR A 131 6.45 12.40 -1.29
C THR A 131 5.85 13.28 -2.39
N HIS A 132 6.16 12.99 -3.67
CA HIS A 132 5.58 13.65 -4.84
C HIS A 132 4.73 12.69 -5.70
N THR A 133 4.31 11.57 -5.14
CA THR A 133 3.30 10.69 -5.76
C THR A 133 1.92 11.18 -5.37
N LEU A 134 1.16 11.71 -6.32
CA LEU A 134 -0.08 12.44 -6.04
C LEU A 134 -1.07 11.62 -5.21
N MET A 135 -1.35 10.35 -5.59
CA MET A 135 -2.26 9.50 -4.83
C MET A 135 -1.74 9.20 -3.42
N PHE A 136 -0.42 9.08 -3.22
CA PHE A 136 0.15 8.87 -1.88
C PHE A 136 -0.05 10.10 -1.00
N VAL A 137 0.22 11.31 -1.51
CA VAL A 137 0.03 12.57 -0.80
C VAL A 137 -1.43 12.78 -0.41
N PHE A 138 -2.34 12.56 -1.35
CA PHE A 138 -3.78 12.71 -1.10
C PHE A 138 -4.31 11.69 -0.08
N LEU A 139 -3.88 10.43 -0.21
CA LEU A 139 -4.22 9.37 0.74
C LEU A 139 -3.70 9.66 2.15
N SER A 140 -2.50 10.25 2.25
CA SER A 140 -1.86 10.59 3.52
C SER A 140 -2.68 11.57 4.37
N SER A 141 -3.45 12.43 3.72
CA SER A 141 -4.35 13.40 4.35
C SER A 141 -5.78 12.88 4.60
N SER A 142 -6.03 11.61 4.31
CA SER A 142 -7.35 10.98 4.35
C SER A 142 -7.47 10.02 5.52
N ILE A 143 -8.69 9.83 6.03
CA ILE A 143 -8.97 8.74 6.98
C ILE A 143 -8.97 7.44 6.19
N ASN A 144 -7.86 6.69 6.25
CA ASN A 144 -7.74 5.46 5.47
C ASN A 144 -6.71 4.49 6.07
N TYR A 145 -7.10 3.23 6.26
CA TYR A 145 -6.26 2.17 6.81
C TYR A 145 -5.02 1.86 5.96
N ASP A 146 -5.00 2.26 4.68
CA ASP A 146 -3.83 2.11 3.80
C ASP A 146 -2.59 2.80 4.37
N ASN A 147 -2.74 3.93 5.06
CA ASN A 147 -1.62 4.67 5.61
C ASN A 147 -0.85 3.86 6.67
N LEU A 148 -1.57 3.20 7.59
CA LEU A 148 -0.95 2.31 8.58
C LEU A 148 -0.42 1.03 7.93
N ALA A 149 -1.14 0.43 6.97
CA ALA A 149 -0.71 -0.75 6.24
C ALA A 149 0.58 -0.50 5.44
N ASN A 150 0.71 0.66 4.79
CA ASN A 150 1.90 1.07 4.04
C ASN A 150 3.11 1.27 4.97
N LEU A 151 2.91 1.88 6.14
CA LEU A 151 3.94 2.01 7.16
C LEU A 151 4.46 0.64 7.60
N LEU A 152 3.56 -0.27 7.97
CA LEU A 152 3.91 -1.59 8.49
C LEU A 152 4.55 -2.49 7.41
N SER A 153 4.09 -2.41 6.17
CA SER A 153 4.70 -3.10 5.04
C SER A 153 6.11 -2.59 4.76
N THR A 154 6.29 -1.26 4.71
CA THR A 154 7.61 -0.64 4.48
C THR A 154 8.57 -0.98 5.62
N LEU A 155 8.09 -0.98 6.87
CA LEU A 155 8.84 -1.34 8.06
C LEU A 155 9.28 -2.81 8.04
N SER A 156 8.39 -3.71 7.62
CA SER A 156 8.69 -5.15 7.45
C SER A 156 9.79 -5.36 6.41
N ILE A 157 9.70 -4.69 5.26
CA ILE A 157 10.72 -4.74 4.20
C ILE A 157 12.06 -4.19 4.71
N TYR A 158 12.04 -3.11 5.47
CA TYR A 158 13.24 -2.55 6.08
C TYR A 158 13.92 -3.54 7.03
N PHE A 159 13.16 -4.17 7.92
CA PHE A 159 13.72 -5.17 8.84
C PHE A 159 14.20 -6.43 8.11
N PHE A 160 13.51 -6.86 7.06
CA PHE A 160 13.98 -7.95 6.19
C PHE A 160 15.35 -7.61 5.57
N VAL A 161 15.51 -6.42 5.00
CA VAL A 161 16.79 -5.99 4.43
C VAL A 161 17.89 -5.95 5.48
N LYS A 162 17.58 -5.49 6.69
CA LYS A 162 18.52 -5.52 7.84
C LYS A 162 18.90 -6.95 8.23
N PHE A 163 17.94 -7.85 8.29
CA PHE A 163 18.14 -9.26 8.56
C PHE A 163 19.08 -9.91 7.54
N VAL A 164 18.85 -9.67 6.25
CA VAL A 164 19.69 -10.23 5.18
C VAL A 164 21.12 -9.66 5.22
N LYS A 165 21.27 -8.34 5.50
CA LYS A 165 22.58 -7.66 5.46
C LYS A 165 23.49 -7.98 6.65
N LYS A 166 22.91 -8.06 7.84
CA LYS A 166 23.67 -8.20 9.09
C LYS A 166 23.93 -9.66 9.51
N GLY A 167 23.63 -10.61 8.62
CA GLY A 167 23.58 -12.01 8.99
C GLY A 167 22.28 -12.36 9.69
N ILE A 168 22.14 -13.62 10.15
CA ILE A 168 20.93 -14.04 10.86
C ILE A 168 20.87 -13.34 12.21
N ASN A 169 20.13 -12.22 12.24
CA ASN A 169 19.92 -11.44 13.44
C ASN A 169 18.46 -11.57 13.90
N LEU A 170 18.28 -12.30 15.02
CA LEU A 170 16.98 -12.62 15.58
C LEU A 170 16.12 -11.38 15.82
N LYS A 171 16.70 -10.28 16.31
CA LYS A 171 15.97 -9.02 16.55
C LYS A 171 15.28 -8.52 15.29
N TYR A 172 15.98 -8.47 14.14
CA TYR A 172 15.37 -7.95 12.91
C TYR A 172 14.33 -8.92 12.32
N LEU A 173 14.53 -10.22 12.48
CA LEU A 173 13.53 -11.22 12.10
C LEU A 173 12.25 -11.05 12.93
N LEU A 174 12.36 -10.94 14.24
CA LEU A 174 11.20 -10.77 15.13
C LEU A 174 10.49 -9.43 14.90
N LEU A 175 11.22 -8.33 14.69
CA LEU A 175 10.62 -7.03 14.36
C LEU A 175 9.90 -7.06 13.01
N MET A 176 10.44 -7.78 12.01
CA MET A 176 9.76 -8.01 10.74
C MET A 176 8.45 -8.77 10.95
N LEU A 177 8.49 -9.90 11.66
CA LEU A 177 7.30 -10.71 11.95
C LEU A 177 6.24 -9.92 12.72
N LEU A 178 6.65 -9.17 13.74
CA LEU A 178 5.74 -8.31 14.50
C LEU A 178 5.05 -7.28 13.60
N SER A 179 5.82 -6.59 12.74
CA SER A 179 5.27 -5.60 11.80
C SER A 179 4.30 -6.24 10.81
N LEU A 180 4.57 -7.45 10.34
CA LEU A 180 3.69 -8.21 9.44
C LEU A 180 2.39 -8.63 10.14
N CYS A 181 2.47 -9.14 11.37
CA CYS A 181 1.29 -9.56 12.12
C CYS A 181 0.36 -8.37 12.44
N ILE A 182 0.92 -7.22 12.85
CA ILE A 182 0.17 -5.98 13.06
C ILE A 182 -0.43 -5.49 11.73
N GLY A 183 0.37 -5.53 10.65
CA GLY A 183 -0.06 -5.11 9.33
C GLY A 183 -1.20 -5.95 8.76
N ALA A 184 -1.16 -7.26 8.91
CA ALA A 184 -2.22 -8.16 8.47
C ALA A 184 -3.56 -7.88 9.16
N LEU A 185 -3.55 -7.57 10.46
CA LEU A 185 -4.75 -7.13 11.19
C LEU A 185 -5.21 -5.71 10.81
N THR A 186 -4.36 -4.93 10.17
CA THR A 186 -4.71 -3.60 9.65
C THR A 186 -5.39 -3.71 8.29
N LYS A 187 -4.84 -4.50 7.37
CA LYS A 187 -5.37 -4.70 6.02
C LYS A 187 -4.83 -5.99 5.39
N SER A 188 -5.70 -6.72 4.72
CA SER A 188 -5.36 -7.98 4.02
C SER A 188 -4.33 -7.82 2.91
N THR A 189 -4.21 -6.65 2.29
CA THR A 189 -3.17 -6.38 1.29
C THR A 189 -1.73 -6.54 1.82
N VAL A 190 -1.55 -6.63 3.15
CA VAL A 190 -0.25 -6.96 3.77
C VAL A 190 0.04 -8.47 3.72
N LEU A 191 -0.97 -9.34 3.60
CA LEU A 191 -0.78 -10.80 3.58
C LEU A 191 0.17 -11.28 2.47
N PRO A 192 0.07 -10.82 1.20
CA PRO A 192 1.05 -11.18 0.17
C PRO A 192 2.48 -10.75 0.52
N VAL A 193 2.64 -9.57 1.15
CA VAL A 193 3.96 -9.12 1.63
C VAL A 193 4.46 -10.05 2.74
N ALA A 194 3.58 -10.43 3.67
CA ALA A 194 3.91 -11.35 4.75
C ALA A 194 4.36 -12.71 4.21
N LEU A 195 3.60 -13.29 3.28
CA LEU A 195 3.90 -14.57 2.67
C LEU A 195 5.30 -14.57 2.02
N ILE A 196 5.57 -13.62 1.14
CA ILE A 196 6.85 -13.59 0.43
C ILE A 196 8.03 -13.29 1.36
N LEU A 197 7.89 -12.41 2.36
CA LEU A 197 8.96 -12.12 3.31
C LEU A 197 9.27 -13.31 4.21
N VAL A 198 8.26 -14.06 4.66
CA VAL A 198 8.45 -15.31 5.43
C VAL A 198 9.18 -16.36 4.59
N ILE A 199 8.76 -16.59 3.34
CA ILE A 199 9.42 -17.53 2.43
C ILE A 199 10.88 -17.14 2.21
N LEU A 200 11.17 -15.87 1.89
CA LEU A 200 12.53 -15.41 1.64
C LEU A 200 13.40 -15.47 2.91
N SER A 201 12.81 -15.23 4.09
CA SER A 201 13.52 -15.38 5.38
C SER A 201 13.86 -16.83 5.67
N ALA A 202 12.92 -17.76 5.41
CA ALA A 202 13.18 -19.20 5.54
C ALA A 202 14.29 -19.67 4.60
N VAL A 203 14.30 -19.19 3.35
CA VAL A 203 15.38 -19.46 2.39
C VAL A 203 16.73 -18.93 2.88
N GLU A 204 16.77 -17.72 3.47
CA GLU A 204 18.01 -17.17 4.05
C GLU A 204 18.49 -17.97 5.25
N ILE A 205 17.60 -18.37 6.14
CA ILE A 205 17.91 -19.22 7.29
C ILE A 205 18.46 -20.57 6.82
N ALA A 206 17.82 -21.20 5.84
CA ALA A 206 18.29 -22.47 5.29
C ALA A 206 19.68 -22.39 4.65
N LYS A 207 20.00 -21.27 3.98
CA LYS A 207 21.33 -21.03 3.37
C LYS A 207 22.43 -20.77 4.40
N ARG A 208 22.08 -20.36 5.63
CA ARG A 208 23.01 -19.92 6.67
C ARG A 208 22.85 -20.72 7.96
N LYS A 209 22.63 -22.03 7.86
CA LYS A 209 22.40 -22.93 9.02
C LYS A 209 23.47 -22.80 10.12
N ASP A 210 24.73 -22.61 9.73
CA ASP A 210 25.81 -22.49 10.69
C ASP A 210 25.83 -21.17 11.46
N GLU A 211 25.26 -20.11 10.88
CA GLU A 211 25.04 -18.84 11.60
C GLU A 211 23.91 -18.98 12.63
N VAL A 212 22.86 -19.78 12.32
CA VAL A 212 21.74 -20.05 13.24
C VAL A 212 22.21 -20.68 14.54
N LYS A 213 23.12 -21.64 14.47
CA LYS A 213 23.69 -22.34 15.65
C LYS A 213 24.44 -21.39 16.60
N LYS A 214 24.86 -20.22 16.11
CA LYS A 214 25.64 -19.22 16.87
C LYS A 214 24.73 -18.13 17.49
N ILE A 215 23.41 -18.15 17.23
CA ILE A 215 22.49 -17.17 17.77
C ILE A 215 22.39 -17.36 19.28
N LYS A 216 22.83 -16.36 20.02
CA LYS A 216 22.57 -16.30 21.47
C LYS A 216 21.21 -15.62 21.66
N ALA A 217 20.30 -16.30 22.30
CA ALA A 217 19.02 -15.75 22.72
C ALA A 217 19.27 -14.68 23.80
N GLY A 218 18.74 -13.49 23.58
CA GLY A 218 18.88 -12.34 24.47
C GLY A 218 17.52 -11.69 24.78
N LYS A 219 17.54 -10.40 25.14
CA LYS A 219 16.34 -9.60 25.42
C LYS A 219 15.37 -9.54 24.25
N GLU A 220 15.81 -9.86 23.04
CA GLU A 220 14.99 -9.92 21.82
C GLU A 220 13.85 -10.94 21.95
N LEU A 221 13.98 -11.98 22.76
CA LEU A 221 12.93 -12.97 23.01
C LEU A 221 11.66 -12.35 23.62
N LEU A 222 11.77 -11.21 24.30
CA LEU A 222 10.61 -10.48 24.79
C LEU A 222 9.65 -10.05 23.66
N LEU A 223 10.15 -9.92 22.41
CA LEU A 223 9.32 -9.65 21.24
C LEU A 223 8.41 -10.82 20.86
N LEU A 224 8.69 -12.04 21.36
CA LEU A 224 7.81 -13.19 21.13
C LEU A 224 6.46 -13.01 21.79
N ILE A 225 6.36 -12.28 22.92
CA ILE A 225 5.10 -12.02 23.62
C ILE A 225 4.13 -11.25 22.71
N PRO A 226 4.43 -10.03 22.23
CA PRO A 226 3.53 -9.32 21.34
C PRO A 226 3.32 -10.07 20.01
N ILE A 227 4.33 -10.77 19.48
CA ILE A 227 4.15 -11.60 18.28
C ILE A 227 3.11 -12.68 18.52
N ALA A 228 3.19 -13.42 19.64
CA ALA A 228 2.22 -14.47 19.98
C ALA A 228 0.80 -13.92 20.09
N ILE A 229 0.63 -12.75 20.73
CA ILE A 229 -0.67 -12.06 20.82
C ILE A 229 -1.20 -11.74 19.42
N PHE A 230 -0.41 -11.09 18.57
CA PHE A 230 -0.87 -10.70 17.24
C PHE A 230 -1.04 -11.90 16.29
N VAL A 231 -0.26 -12.98 16.44
CA VAL A 231 -0.50 -14.25 15.73
C VAL A 231 -1.83 -14.85 16.14
N PHE A 232 -2.12 -14.92 17.46
CA PHE A 232 -3.39 -15.40 17.96
C PHE A 232 -4.59 -14.59 17.40
N LEU A 233 -4.49 -13.26 17.40
CA LEU A 233 -5.53 -12.38 16.83
C LEU A 233 -5.71 -12.60 15.31
N ASN A 234 -4.64 -12.78 14.56
CA ASN A 234 -4.72 -13.12 13.13
C ASN A 234 -5.35 -14.49 12.90
N LEU A 235 -4.99 -15.51 13.70
CA LEU A 235 -5.60 -16.85 13.62
C LEU A 235 -7.08 -16.80 13.99
N SER A 236 -7.44 -16.02 15.00
CA SER A 236 -8.85 -15.82 15.36
C SER A 236 -9.66 -15.20 14.23
N LEU A 237 -9.12 -14.22 13.54
CA LEU A 237 -9.79 -13.55 12.41
C LEU A 237 -9.75 -14.43 11.15
N TYR A 238 -8.57 -14.61 10.56
CA TYR A 238 -8.42 -15.26 9.25
C TYR A 238 -8.61 -16.78 9.33
N GLY A 239 -8.11 -17.42 10.41
CA GLY A 239 -8.35 -18.84 10.66
C GLY A 239 -9.82 -19.12 10.94
N GLY A 240 -10.46 -18.31 11.77
CA GLY A 240 -11.90 -18.38 12.02
C GLY A 240 -12.73 -18.17 10.75
N ASN A 241 -12.37 -17.20 9.90
CA ASN A 241 -13.02 -16.98 8.61
C ASN A 241 -12.83 -18.20 7.68
N LEU A 242 -11.62 -18.73 7.57
CA LEU A 242 -11.33 -19.89 6.73
C LEU A 242 -12.09 -21.14 7.17
N LEU A 243 -12.17 -21.40 8.48
CA LEU A 243 -12.89 -22.55 9.02
C LEU A 243 -14.39 -22.44 8.76
N LYS A 244 -14.98 -21.26 9.02
CA LYS A 244 -16.44 -21.05 8.96
C LYS A 244 -16.92 -20.75 7.53
N TYR A 245 -16.21 -19.93 6.77
CA TYR A 245 -16.67 -19.39 5.48
C TYR A 245 -15.86 -19.89 4.27
N LYS A 246 -14.81 -20.70 4.51
CA LYS A 246 -13.89 -21.24 3.48
C LYS A 246 -13.15 -20.16 2.67
N THR A 247 -13.03 -18.95 3.22
CA THR A 247 -12.31 -17.83 2.65
C THR A 247 -11.66 -16.99 3.75
N LEU A 248 -10.58 -16.29 3.43
CA LEU A 248 -9.92 -15.38 4.36
C LEU A 248 -10.74 -14.10 4.59
N GLU A 249 -11.42 -13.63 3.53
CA GLU A 249 -12.32 -12.47 3.56
C GLU A 249 -13.71 -12.91 3.07
N PRO A 250 -14.64 -13.17 3.97
CA PRO A 250 -15.98 -13.60 3.61
C PRO A 250 -16.72 -12.50 2.85
N SER A 251 -17.52 -12.90 1.87
CA SER A 251 -18.42 -11.99 1.15
C SER A 251 -19.53 -11.50 2.05
N CYS A 252 -20.16 -10.38 1.69
CA CYS A 252 -21.25 -9.80 2.45
C CYS A 252 -22.34 -10.83 2.78
N THR A 253 -22.79 -11.59 1.77
CA THR A 253 -23.88 -12.57 1.89
C THR A 253 -23.53 -13.84 2.68
N GLN A 254 -22.26 -14.05 3.02
CA GLN A 254 -21.87 -15.13 3.94
C GLN A 254 -22.09 -14.73 5.43
N ILE A 255 -22.24 -13.44 5.70
CA ILE A 255 -22.35 -12.90 7.07
C ILE A 255 -23.70 -12.21 7.30
N LEU A 256 -24.15 -11.43 6.33
CA LEU A 256 -25.40 -10.67 6.34
C LEU A 256 -26.39 -11.26 5.33
N THR A 257 -27.68 -10.95 5.44
CA THR A 257 -28.67 -11.33 4.42
C THR A 257 -28.44 -10.53 3.13
N HIS A 258 -29.06 -11.00 2.04
CA HIS A 258 -28.97 -10.30 0.77
C HIS A 258 -29.52 -8.86 0.86
N GLU A 259 -30.66 -8.70 1.53
CA GLU A 259 -31.32 -7.40 1.75
C GLU A 259 -30.45 -6.44 2.55
N GLN A 260 -29.80 -6.94 3.62
CA GLN A 260 -28.86 -6.15 4.41
C GLN A 260 -27.61 -5.74 3.57
N CYS A 261 -27.15 -6.62 2.69
CA CYS A 261 -26.02 -6.30 1.79
C CYS A 261 -26.40 -5.26 0.75
N LEU A 262 -27.64 -5.19 0.29
CA LEU A 262 -28.10 -4.18 -0.68
C LEU A 262 -28.06 -2.75 -0.14
N GLU A 263 -28.03 -2.55 1.18
CA GLU A 263 -27.83 -1.23 1.79
C GLU A 263 -26.41 -0.68 1.48
N ASN A 264 -25.46 -1.55 1.16
CA ASN A 264 -24.11 -1.11 0.77
C ASN A 264 -24.06 -0.75 -0.72
N GLY A 265 -23.80 0.51 -1.04
CA GLY A 265 -23.78 1.01 -2.41
C GLY A 265 -22.81 0.31 -3.35
N VAL A 266 -21.67 -0.21 -2.84
CA VAL A 266 -20.73 -0.99 -3.67
C VAL A 266 -21.29 -2.38 -3.99
N TYR A 267 -21.91 -3.03 -3.02
CA TYR A 267 -22.55 -4.33 -3.25
C TYR A 267 -23.75 -4.16 -4.19
N TYR A 268 -24.60 -3.16 -3.97
CA TYR A 268 -25.73 -2.83 -4.82
C TYR A 268 -25.30 -2.63 -6.27
N ARG A 269 -24.37 -1.71 -6.50
CA ARG A 269 -23.80 -1.46 -7.84
C ARG A 269 -23.28 -2.75 -8.50
N ASN A 270 -22.53 -3.55 -7.77
CA ASN A 270 -21.92 -4.77 -8.32
C ASN A 270 -22.93 -5.86 -8.65
N LYS A 271 -24.07 -5.91 -7.96
CA LYS A 271 -25.11 -6.93 -8.16
C LYS A 271 -26.24 -6.50 -9.08
N VAL A 272 -26.60 -5.22 -9.03
CA VAL A 272 -27.73 -4.68 -9.80
C VAL A 272 -27.27 -4.01 -11.09
N ASP A 273 -26.24 -3.14 -11.00
CA ASP A 273 -25.83 -2.34 -12.16
C ASP A 273 -24.93 -3.10 -13.14
N TYR A 274 -24.13 -4.07 -12.68
CA TYR A 274 -23.08 -4.70 -13.51
C TYR A 274 -23.33 -6.13 -13.95
N ASN A 275 -24.46 -6.74 -13.70
CA ASN A 275 -24.78 -8.11 -14.14
C ASN A 275 -23.58 -9.08 -14.00
N SER A 276 -23.29 -9.53 -12.78
CA SER A 276 -22.13 -10.38 -12.53
C SER A 276 -22.27 -11.76 -13.16
N THR A 277 -21.25 -12.20 -13.89
CA THR A 277 -21.14 -13.57 -14.40
C THR A 277 -20.54 -14.47 -13.30
N SER A 278 -21.17 -15.60 -13.01
CA SER A 278 -20.63 -16.61 -12.12
C SER A 278 -19.50 -17.38 -12.82
N ILE A 279 -18.36 -17.50 -12.14
CA ILE A 279 -17.19 -18.24 -12.63
C ILE A 279 -16.95 -19.38 -11.66
N ASN A 280 -17.16 -20.64 -12.10
CA ASN A 280 -17.07 -21.81 -11.24
C ASN A 280 -15.72 -22.52 -11.31
N GLY A 281 -14.85 -22.14 -12.27
CA GLY A 281 -13.53 -22.74 -12.37
C GLY A 281 -12.68 -22.26 -13.55
N PRO A 282 -11.47 -22.82 -13.70
CA PRO A 282 -10.55 -22.45 -14.78
C PRO A 282 -11.08 -22.73 -16.18
N LEU A 283 -11.93 -23.76 -16.35
CA LEU A 283 -12.55 -24.08 -17.65
C LEU A 283 -13.51 -23.01 -18.10
N ASP A 284 -14.31 -22.45 -17.20
CA ASP A 284 -15.20 -21.33 -17.54
C ASP A 284 -14.41 -20.12 -18.05
N VAL A 285 -13.31 -19.79 -17.36
CA VAL A 285 -12.41 -18.70 -17.78
C VAL A 285 -11.84 -18.98 -19.17
N PHE A 286 -11.41 -20.20 -19.45
CA PHE A 286 -10.86 -20.60 -20.73
C PHE A 286 -11.90 -20.47 -21.85
N ASN A 287 -13.12 -20.97 -21.63
CA ASN A 287 -14.22 -20.87 -22.59
C ASN A 287 -14.59 -19.42 -22.89
N MET A 288 -14.77 -18.59 -21.86
CA MET A 288 -15.07 -17.15 -22.00
C MET A 288 -14.01 -16.40 -22.84
N ILE A 289 -12.72 -16.81 -22.75
CA ILE A 289 -11.64 -16.22 -23.54
C ILE A 289 -11.70 -16.70 -25.00
N ILE A 290 -11.97 -17.98 -25.26
CA ILE A 290 -12.06 -18.55 -26.60
C ILE A 290 -13.28 -17.98 -27.33
N GLU A 291 -14.42 -17.90 -26.68
CA GLU A 291 -15.67 -17.37 -27.21
C GLU A 291 -15.63 -15.85 -27.42
N GLY A 292 -14.56 -15.19 -26.96
CA GLY A 292 -14.35 -13.75 -27.12
C GLY A 292 -15.16 -12.87 -26.15
N GLU A 293 -15.84 -13.45 -25.17
CA GLU A 293 -16.60 -12.72 -24.14
C GLU A 293 -15.66 -11.93 -23.20
N ARG A 294 -14.46 -12.47 -22.96
CA ARG A 294 -13.42 -11.85 -22.12
C ARG A 294 -12.07 -11.88 -22.80
N ILE A 295 -11.22 -10.90 -22.51
CA ILE A 295 -9.84 -10.91 -23.00
C ILE A 295 -8.92 -11.69 -22.06
N GLY A 296 -7.94 -12.37 -22.65
CA GLY A 296 -6.94 -13.14 -21.90
C GLY A 296 -6.02 -12.23 -21.05
N PRO A 297 -5.30 -12.82 -20.06
CA PRO A 297 -4.53 -12.06 -19.06
C PRO A 297 -3.44 -11.19 -19.70
N ALA A 298 -2.77 -11.63 -20.75
CA ALA A 298 -1.76 -10.83 -21.42
C ALA A 298 -2.35 -9.55 -22.05
N ARG A 299 -3.49 -9.69 -22.77
CA ARG A 299 -4.20 -8.55 -23.37
C ARG A 299 -4.78 -7.63 -22.29
N TYR A 300 -5.29 -8.21 -21.18
CA TYR A 300 -5.77 -7.44 -20.04
C TYR A 300 -4.63 -6.63 -19.38
N PHE A 301 -3.40 -7.17 -19.28
CA PHE A 301 -2.24 -6.48 -18.73
C PHE A 301 -1.95 -5.14 -19.45
N PHE A 302 -2.07 -5.10 -20.78
CA PHE A 302 -1.88 -3.86 -21.56
C PHE A 302 -2.97 -2.80 -21.28
N ARG A 303 -4.13 -3.19 -20.75
CA ARG A 303 -5.15 -2.26 -20.26
C ARG A 303 -4.93 -1.90 -18.80
N TRP A 304 -4.59 -2.88 -18.00
CA TRP A 304 -4.40 -2.76 -16.56
C TRP A 304 -3.24 -1.84 -16.18
N PHE A 305 -2.06 -2.00 -16.81
CA PHE A 305 -0.86 -1.27 -16.42
C PHE A 305 -0.99 0.25 -16.62
N PRO A 306 -1.43 0.79 -17.79
CA PRO A 306 -1.65 2.24 -17.94
C PRO A 306 -2.70 2.79 -16.97
N ASN A 307 -3.75 2.03 -16.71
CA ASN A 307 -4.78 2.44 -15.75
C ASN A 307 -4.28 2.45 -14.32
N LEU A 308 -3.45 1.48 -13.93
CA LEU A 308 -2.77 1.49 -12.63
C LEU A 308 -1.90 2.74 -12.48
N MET A 309 -1.10 3.07 -13.51
CA MET A 309 -0.25 4.26 -13.52
C MET A 309 -1.05 5.56 -13.43
N SER A 310 -2.16 5.67 -14.18
CA SER A 310 -3.08 6.80 -14.08
C SER A 310 -3.62 7.00 -12.65
N LYS A 311 -3.87 5.91 -11.92
CA LYS A 311 -4.42 5.94 -10.56
C LYS A 311 -3.35 6.06 -9.46
N ILE A 312 -2.07 5.87 -9.76
CA ILE A 312 -0.94 6.18 -8.87
C ILE A 312 -0.61 7.67 -8.90
N PHE A 313 -0.61 8.25 -10.12
CA PHE A 313 -0.21 9.64 -10.34
C PHE A 313 -1.39 10.60 -10.46
N GLY A 314 -2.64 10.11 -10.49
CA GLY A 314 -3.87 10.86 -10.28
C GLY A 314 -4.47 10.61 -8.90
N ILE A 315 -5.63 11.20 -8.62
CA ILE A 315 -6.43 10.92 -7.43
C ILE A 315 -7.60 10.04 -7.87
N MET A 316 -7.79 8.92 -7.19
CA MET A 316 -8.97 8.09 -7.31
C MET A 316 -9.54 7.80 -5.93
N GLY A 317 -10.72 8.32 -5.71
CA GLY A 317 -11.50 8.17 -4.49
C GLY A 317 -12.99 8.09 -4.82
N ASP A 318 -13.82 8.56 -3.92
CA ASP A 318 -15.25 8.77 -4.18
C ASP A 318 -15.44 9.88 -5.23
N SER A 319 -14.48 10.82 -5.28
CA SER A 319 -14.26 11.74 -6.39
C SER A 319 -12.86 11.53 -7.00
N SER A 320 -12.68 11.89 -8.27
CA SER A 320 -11.44 11.60 -9.00
C SER A 320 -10.87 12.82 -9.70
N LEU A 321 -9.54 12.94 -9.69
CA LEU A 321 -8.78 13.92 -10.45
C LEU A 321 -7.69 13.18 -11.24
N TYR A 322 -7.89 13.01 -12.54
CA TYR A 322 -6.95 12.30 -13.40
C TYR A 322 -6.00 13.26 -14.09
N LEU A 323 -4.74 12.83 -14.21
CA LEU A 323 -3.78 13.53 -15.04
C LEU A 323 -4.13 13.37 -16.53
N PRO A 324 -3.81 14.36 -17.38
CA PRO A 324 -3.85 14.22 -18.83
C PRO A 324 -3.08 12.99 -19.33
N TYR A 325 -3.57 12.33 -20.35
CA TYR A 325 -2.98 11.09 -20.88
C TYR A 325 -1.50 11.20 -21.22
N TYR A 326 -1.05 12.35 -21.76
CA TYR A 326 0.36 12.56 -22.12
C TYR A 326 1.29 12.54 -20.88
N LEU A 327 0.83 13.05 -19.73
CA LEU A 327 1.59 12.97 -18.47
C LEU A 327 1.68 11.54 -17.96
N VAL A 328 0.58 10.80 -18.03
CA VAL A 328 0.55 9.37 -17.67
C VAL A 328 1.48 8.57 -18.58
N ALA A 329 1.48 8.86 -19.88
CA ALA A 329 2.39 8.23 -20.86
C ALA A 329 3.87 8.51 -20.53
N LEU A 330 4.21 9.72 -20.09
CA LEU A 330 5.57 10.03 -19.61
C LEU A 330 5.95 9.22 -18.37
N PHE A 331 5.06 9.07 -17.37
CA PHE A 331 5.31 8.20 -16.24
C PHE A 331 5.54 6.75 -16.68
N ILE A 332 4.69 6.23 -17.57
CA ILE A 332 4.86 4.88 -18.15
C ILE A 332 6.23 4.74 -18.81
N LEU A 333 6.65 5.72 -19.60
CA LEU A 333 7.95 5.72 -20.27
C LEU A 333 9.12 5.64 -19.27
N PHE A 334 9.08 6.42 -18.17
CA PHE A 334 10.11 6.34 -17.12
C PHE A 334 10.14 4.97 -16.42
N PHE A 335 8.99 4.38 -16.12
CA PHE A 335 8.91 3.08 -15.50
C PHE A 335 9.38 1.95 -16.44
N LEU A 336 8.99 1.98 -17.70
CA LEU A 336 9.48 1.04 -18.74
C LEU A 336 10.99 1.18 -18.93
N THR A 337 11.50 2.42 -19.01
CA THR A 337 12.95 2.67 -19.06
C THR A 337 13.66 2.08 -17.85
N GLY A 338 13.10 2.27 -16.65
CA GLY A 338 13.62 1.67 -15.42
C GLY A 338 13.65 0.14 -15.47
N ALA A 339 12.57 -0.48 -15.93
CA ALA A 339 12.48 -1.93 -16.09
C ALA A 339 13.51 -2.48 -17.11
N ILE A 340 13.62 -1.84 -18.28
CA ILE A 340 14.62 -2.20 -19.30
C ILE A 340 16.02 -2.10 -18.74
N LEU A 341 16.36 -1.02 -18.01
CA LEU A 341 17.67 -0.83 -17.40
C LEU A 341 17.98 -1.88 -16.33
N ILE A 342 16.99 -2.32 -15.54
CA ILE A 342 17.15 -3.42 -14.56
C ILE A 342 17.43 -4.73 -15.29
N ILE A 343 16.65 -5.07 -16.31
CA ILE A 343 16.79 -6.31 -17.08
C ILE A 343 18.16 -6.35 -17.77
N SER A 344 18.54 -5.28 -18.45
CA SER A 344 19.82 -5.16 -19.17
C SER A 344 21.03 -5.20 -18.24
N ASN A 345 20.87 -4.80 -16.99
CA ASN A 345 21.95 -4.80 -15.98
C ASN A 345 21.75 -5.84 -14.85
N LYS A 346 20.97 -6.91 -15.12
CA LYS A 346 20.64 -7.94 -14.11
C LYS A 346 21.83 -8.52 -13.38
N ARG A 347 23.01 -8.60 -14.03
CA ARG A 347 24.27 -9.08 -13.44
C ARG A 347 24.85 -8.12 -12.39
N LYS A 348 24.49 -6.83 -12.41
CA LYS A 348 24.96 -5.82 -11.45
C LYS A 348 24.04 -5.70 -10.22
N LEU A 349 22.91 -6.40 -10.22
CA LEU A 349 22.02 -6.43 -9.09
C LEU A 349 22.63 -7.18 -7.91
N THR A 350 22.63 -6.53 -6.75
CA THR A 350 23.05 -7.17 -5.50
C THR A 350 22.01 -8.22 -5.07
N LYS A 351 22.37 -9.07 -4.12
CA LYS A 351 21.43 -10.04 -3.52
C LYS A 351 20.17 -9.37 -3.00
N ILE A 352 20.32 -8.22 -2.34
CA ILE A 352 19.18 -7.45 -1.81
C ILE A 352 18.29 -6.93 -2.94
N ASP A 353 18.86 -6.41 -4.03
CA ASP A 353 18.08 -5.94 -5.16
C ASP A 353 17.24 -7.06 -5.79
N LYS A 354 17.82 -8.27 -5.88
CA LYS A 354 17.11 -9.44 -6.37
C LYS A 354 15.94 -9.81 -5.46
N TYR A 355 16.13 -9.75 -4.14
CA TYR A 355 15.03 -9.97 -3.19
C TYR A 355 13.94 -8.90 -3.30
N LEU A 356 14.31 -7.62 -3.38
CA LEU A 356 13.34 -6.56 -3.57
C LEU A 356 12.57 -6.73 -4.88
N LEU A 357 13.25 -7.10 -5.97
CA LEU A 357 12.59 -7.39 -7.24
C LEU A 357 11.64 -8.60 -7.12
N THR A 358 12.04 -9.66 -6.44
CA THR A 358 11.18 -10.84 -6.19
C THR A 358 9.93 -10.45 -5.39
N ILE A 359 10.07 -9.63 -4.34
CA ILE A 359 8.93 -9.16 -3.54
C ILE A 359 7.97 -8.34 -4.41
N LEU A 360 8.51 -7.41 -5.21
CA LEU A 360 7.72 -6.58 -6.11
C LEU A 360 6.95 -7.41 -7.14
N LEU A 361 7.63 -8.33 -7.84
CA LEU A 361 7.01 -9.18 -8.86
C LEU A 361 5.94 -10.09 -8.26
N PHE A 362 6.24 -10.72 -7.12
CA PHE A 362 5.30 -11.58 -6.42
C PHE A 362 4.04 -10.82 -6.00
N TYR A 363 4.22 -9.66 -5.34
CA TYR A 363 3.10 -8.83 -4.90
C TYR A 363 2.24 -8.37 -6.07
N THR A 364 2.89 -7.89 -7.15
CA THR A 364 2.20 -7.43 -8.36
C THR A 364 1.44 -8.56 -9.04
N ALA A 365 2.02 -9.78 -9.08
CA ALA A 365 1.36 -10.94 -9.63
C ALA A 365 0.12 -11.33 -8.79
N ILE A 366 0.22 -11.35 -7.46
CA ILE A 366 -0.93 -11.60 -6.58
C ILE A 366 -2.01 -10.55 -6.83
N LEU A 367 -1.68 -9.26 -6.79
CA LEU A 367 -2.65 -8.18 -7.04
C LEU A 367 -3.35 -8.35 -8.40
N PHE A 368 -2.60 -8.68 -9.44
CA PHE A 368 -3.13 -8.89 -10.78
C PHE A 368 -4.03 -10.12 -10.87
N PHE A 369 -3.53 -11.30 -10.47
CA PHE A 369 -4.21 -12.58 -10.69
C PHE A 369 -5.28 -12.92 -9.67
N THR A 370 -5.21 -12.39 -8.43
CA THR A 370 -6.19 -12.74 -7.39
C THR A 370 -7.23 -11.65 -7.15
N GLN A 371 -6.98 -10.42 -7.60
CA GLN A 371 -7.89 -9.30 -7.36
C GLN A 371 -8.39 -8.66 -8.67
N ASN A 372 -7.49 -8.08 -9.47
CA ASN A 372 -7.92 -7.23 -10.58
C ASN A 372 -8.45 -8.04 -11.79
N TYR A 373 -7.76 -9.09 -12.21
CA TYR A 373 -8.19 -9.91 -13.33
C TYR A 373 -9.48 -10.70 -13.02
N PRO A 374 -9.67 -11.33 -11.85
CA PRO A 374 -10.95 -11.95 -11.49
C PRO A 374 -12.11 -10.95 -11.43
N MET A 375 -11.90 -9.74 -10.93
CA MET A 375 -12.93 -8.68 -10.96
C MET A 375 -13.32 -8.33 -12.40
N TYR A 376 -12.34 -8.20 -13.29
CA TYR A 376 -12.62 -8.01 -14.72
C TYR A 376 -13.40 -9.19 -15.31
N LEU A 377 -12.99 -10.41 -15.05
CA LEU A 377 -13.68 -11.61 -15.56
C LEU A 377 -15.16 -11.65 -15.11
N THR A 378 -15.40 -11.36 -13.82
CA THR A 378 -16.75 -11.40 -13.23
C THR A 378 -17.66 -10.30 -13.79
N TYR A 379 -17.17 -9.06 -13.92
CA TYR A 379 -18.02 -7.88 -14.19
C TYR A 379 -17.84 -7.30 -15.59
N ASN A 380 -16.89 -7.78 -16.38
CA ASN A 380 -16.52 -7.21 -17.70
C ASN A 380 -16.16 -5.72 -17.67
N GLN A 381 -15.64 -5.24 -16.53
CA GLN A 381 -15.28 -3.84 -16.32
C GLN A 381 -13.78 -3.72 -16.06
N TYR A 382 -13.03 -3.06 -16.96
CA TYR A 382 -11.57 -2.94 -16.87
C TYR A 382 -11.08 -2.18 -15.65
N TYR A 383 -11.91 -1.30 -15.09
CA TYR A 383 -11.53 -0.37 -14.03
C TYR A 383 -12.03 -0.77 -12.66
N LEU A 384 -12.94 -1.74 -12.60
CA LEU A 384 -13.56 -2.16 -11.36
C LEU A 384 -12.52 -2.84 -10.45
N GLY A 385 -12.47 -2.45 -9.19
CA GLY A 385 -11.50 -2.97 -8.23
C GLY A 385 -10.04 -2.59 -8.49
N LEU A 386 -9.75 -1.79 -9.53
CA LEU A 386 -8.41 -1.30 -9.83
C LEU A 386 -8.18 0.05 -9.15
N GLN A 387 -7.30 0.06 -8.14
CA GLN A 387 -6.93 1.26 -7.37
C GLN A 387 -5.40 1.41 -7.35
N GLY A 388 -4.89 2.62 -7.62
CA GLY A 388 -3.45 2.89 -7.59
C GLY A 388 -2.82 2.62 -6.21
N ARG A 389 -3.57 2.89 -5.14
CA ARG A 389 -3.13 2.68 -3.75
C ARG A 389 -2.89 1.20 -3.38
N TYR A 390 -3.41 0.24 -4.14
CA TYR A 390 -3.23 -1.18 -3.83
C TYR A 390 -1.79 -1.68 -4.07
N ILE A 391 -0.97 -0.96 -4.85
CA ILE A 391 0.46 -1.26 -5.00
C ILE A 391 1.34 -0.64 -3.89
N PHE A 392 0.79 0.24 -3.04
CA PHE A 392 1.55 1.02 -2.07
C PHE A 392 2.24 0.20 -0.97
N PRO A 393 1.77 -1.00 -0.56
CA PRO A 393 2.55 -1.85 0.34
C PRO A 393 3.98 -2.14 -0.15
N VAL A 394 4.23 -2.05 -1.47
CA VAL A 394 5.55 -2.26 -2.07
C VAL A 394 6.09 -1.02 -2.81
N ILE A 395 5.47 0.16 -2.65
CA ILE A 395 5.86 1.39 -3.36
C ILE A 395 7.30 1.82 -3.04
N SER A 396 7.75 1.58 -1.81
CA SER A 396 9.12 1.84 -1.39
C SER A 396 10.14 1.05 -2.22
N ILE A 397 9.83 -0.20 -2.55
CA ILE A 397 10.65 -1.05 -3.41
C ILE A 397 10.70 -0.48 -4.82
N ILE A 398 9.55 -0.09 -5.36
CA ILE A 398 9.43 0.48 -6.71
C ILE A 398 10.38 1.67 -6.87
N TYR A 399 10.33 2.65 -5.98
CA TYR A 399 11.17 3.85 -6.09
C TYR A 399 12.64 3.61 -5.80
N ILE A 400 12.97 2.66 -4.94
CA ILE A 400 14.36 2.24 -4.73
C ILE A 400 14.92 1.61 -6.00
N LEU A 401 14.20 0.66 -6.61
CA LEU A 401 14.64 -0.01 -7.83
C LEU A 401 14.67 0.97 -9.02
N LEU A 402 13.70 1.87 -9.13
CA LEU A 402 13.68 2.91 -10.15
C LEU A 402 14.87 3.87 -10.01
N THR A 403 15.15 4.33 -8.79
CA THR A 403 16.36 5.14 -8.52
C THR A 403 17.60 4.38 -8.95
N LYS A 404 17.73 3.11 -8.54
CA LYS A 404 18.89 2.30 -8.89
C LYS A 404 19.04 2.12 -10.39
N SER A 405 17.95 1.88 -11.11
CA SER A 405 17.94 1.70 -12.56
C SER A 405 18.51 2.93 -13.30
N PHE A 406 18.10 4.12 -12.92
CA PHE A 406 18.61 5.36 -13.53
C PHE A 406 20.12 5.52 -13.33
N PHE A 407 20.68 5.02 -12.23
CA PHE A 407 22.12 5.02 -12.01
C PHE A 407 22.89 3.95 -12.81
N PHE A 408 22.21 3.08 -13.54
CA PHE A 408 22.86 2.22 -14.56
C PHE A 408 23.17 2.96 -15.87
N ILE A 409 22.58 4.13 -16.10
CA ILE A 409 22.92 5.00 -17.25
C ILE A 409 24.36 5.49 -17.09
N LYS A 410 25.25 5.03 -17.99
CA LYS A 410 26.68 5.35 -17.94
C LYS A 410 26.96 6.83 -18.22
N ASN A 411 26.28 7.39 -19.20
CA ASN A 411 26.43 8.81 -19.56
C ASN A 411 25.85 9.70 -18.45
N LYS A 412 26.69 10.45 -17.77
CA LYS A 412 26.32 11.32 -16.64
C LYS A 412 25.35 12.42 -17.05
N LYS A 413 25.50 13.01 -18.24
CA LYS A 413 24.59 14.06 -18.74
C LYS A 413 23.18 13.48 -18.95
N LEU A 414 23.08 12.36 -19.69
CA LEU A 414 21.81 11.68 -19.93
C LEU A 414 21.13 11.25 -18.61
N ARG A 415 21.89 10.67 -17.68
CA ARG A 415 21.36 10.29 -16.37
C ARG A 415 20.79 11.49 -15.62
N ASN A 416 21.50 12.61 -15.60
CA ASN A 416 21.01 13.81 -14.93
C ASN A 416 19.76 14.36 -15.61
N ILE A 417 19.69 14.36 -16.94
CA ILE A 417 18.49 14.74 -17.69
C ILE A 417 17.30 13.85 -17.26
N VAL A 418 17.46 12.53 -17.25
CA VAL A 418 16.40 11.58 -16.85
C VAL A 418 15.92 11.86 -15.43
N LEU A 419 16.84 12.03 -14.47
CA LEU A 419 16.50 12.30 -13.08
C LEU A 419 15.78 13.64 -12.91
N ILE A 420 16.28 14.70 -13.56
CA ILE A 420 15.68 16.05 -13.51
C ILE A 420 14.29 16.03 -14.16
N SER A 421 14.14 15.45 -15.36
CA SER A 421 12.85 15.38 -16.05
C SER A 421 11.82 14.59 -15.25
N PHE A 422 12.21 13.46 -14.67
CA PHE A 422 11.31 12.70 -13.79
C PHE A 422 10.92 13.47 -12.52
N SER A 423 11.87 14.20 -11.92
CA SER A 423 11.61 15.05 -10.75
C SER A 423 10.68 16.21 -11.08
N ILE A 424 10.86 16.87 -12.23
CA ILE A 424 9.98 17.95 -12.71
C ILE A 424 8.56 17.39 -12.94
N LEU A 425 8.45 16.23 -13.60
CA LEU A 425 7.16 15.58 -13.84
C LEU A 425 6.41 15.28 -12.52
N LEU A 426 7.12 14.79 -11.50
CA LEU A 426 6.55 14.53 -10.18
C LEU A 426 6.12 15.83 -9.47
N ILE A 427 6.95 16.86 -9.46
CA ILE A 427 6.59 18.17 -8.86
C ILE A 427 5.37 18.76 -9.58
N TYR A 428 5.38 18.72 -10.91
CA TYR A 428 4.28 19.23 -11.70
C TYR A 428 2.97 18.51 -11.38
N SER A 429 2.97 17.19 -11.42
CA SER A 429 1.75 16.39 -11.21
C SER A 429 1.22 16.46 -9.78
N CYS A 430 2.09 16.44 -8.79
CA CYS A 430 1.69 16.40 -7.39
C CYS A 430 1.35 17.79 -6.81
N ASN A 431 2.17 18.80 -7.12
CA ASN A 431 2.00 20.12 -6.50
C ASN A 431 1.29 21.09 -7.44
N ILE A 432 1.82 21.28 -8.66
CA ILE A 432 1.27 22.30 -9.57
C ILE A 432 -0.07 21.89 -10.11
N TYR A 433 -0.17 20.70 -10.72
CA TYR A 433 -1.42 20.22 -11.31
C TYR A 433 -2.53 20.05 -10.28
N LEU A 434 -2.20 19.49 -9.10
CA LEU A 434 -3.17 19.36 -8.01
C LEU A 434 -3.81 20.70 -7.67
N PHE A 435 -2.99 21.71 -7.31
CA PHE A 435 -3.54 22.99 -6.84
C PHE A 435 -4.19 23.83 -7.94
N LEU A 436 -3.78 23.68 -9.21
CA LEU A 436 -4.44 24.36 -10.33
C LEU A 436 -5.76 23.71 -10.74
N ASN A 437 -5.95 22.43 -10.46
CA ASN A 437 -7.14 21.67 -10.91
C ASN A 437 -7.95 21.10 -9.74
N LEU A 438 -7.65 21.47 -8.52
CA LEU A 438 -8.43 21.07 -7.34
C LEU A 438 -9.82 21.69 -7.44
N PRO A 439 -10.89 20.88 -7.56
CA PRO A 439 -12.23 21.46 -7.72
C PRO A 439 -12.68 22.22 -6.45
N ASP A 440 -13.27 23.40 -6.60
CA ASP A 440 -13.83 24.16 -5.46
C ASP A 440 -14.87 23.32 -4.68
N SER A 441 -15.60 22.45 -5.39
CA SER A 441 -16.55 21.53 -4.77
C SER A 441 -15.91 20.55 -3.76
N TRP A 442 -14.59 20.32 -3.84
CA TRP A 442 -13.84 19.47 -2.91
C TRP A 442 -13.38 20.21 -1.66
N LEU A 443 -13.35 21.55 -1.69
CA LEU A 443 -12.92 22.40 -0.57
C LEU A 443 -14.09 22.70 0.37
N LYS A 444 -13.78 22.79 1.69
CA LYS A 444 -14.72 23.21 2.74
C LYS A 444 -15.05 24.70 2.63
#